data_dcdf5403d245fbb3977b450f133a1acd
#
_entry.id   dcdf5403d245fbb3977b450f133a1acd
#
_cell.length_a   1.000
_cell.length_b   1.000
_cell.length_c   1.000
_cell.angle_alpha   90.00
_cell.angle_beta   90.00
_cell.angle_gamma   90.00
#
_symmetry.space_group_name_H-M   'P 1'
#
loop_
_entity.id
_entity.type
_entity.pdbx_description
1 polymer ?
#
loop_
_entity_poly.entity_id
_entity_poly.type
_entity_poly.pdbx_seq_one_letter_code
_entity_poly.pdbx_strand_id
1 'polypeptide(L)'
;MLVLSDRVKESSISSGSGNVVFNRSFRGFQSFADGIGHNNTTYYTIENGANYEVGIGIYDSGNNSLSRNLVLESSNSDELVDLSGVSIVFCTYPAYHSVFLNEHGFISGQLPWYSGIALPDGTTLTTS
;
A
#
# COMPACT_ATOMS: atom_id res chain seq x y z
N MET A 1 11.60 -4.74 5.86
CA MET A 1 10.88 -3.88 6.81
C MET A 1 9.72 -3.21 6.10
N LEU A 2 8.58 -3.09 6.75
CA LEU A 2 7.46 -2.33 6.18
C LEU A 2 7.71 -0.85 6.36
N VAL A 3 7.67 -0.08 5.27
CA VAL A 3 7.92 1.36 5.23
C VAL A 3 6.70 2.06 4.64
N LEU A 4 6.25 3.10 5.32
CA LEU A 4 5.25 4.03 4.80
C LEU A 4 5.92 5.38 4.62
N SER A 5 5.59 6.07 3.55
CA SER A 5 6.18 7.37 3.27
C SER A 5 5.15 8.25 2.56
N ASP A 6 5.21 9.54 2.84
CA ASP A 6 4.27 10.49 2.24
C ASP A 6 4.65 10.80 0.80
N ARG A 7 3.64 11.04 -0.02
CA ARG A 7 3.83 11.55 -1.37
C ARG A 7 4.68 10.65 -2.27
N VAL A 8 4.53 9.33 -2.15
CA VAL A 8 5.17 8.35 -3.04
C VAL A 8 4.17 7.96 -4.12
N LYS A 9 4.49 8.25 -5.38
CA LYS A 9 3.58 7.99 -6.49
C LYS A 9 4.37 7.93 -7.80
N GLU A 10 4.14 6.88 -8.56
CA GLU A 10 4.75 6.70 -9.88
C GLU A 10 3.76 6.06 -10.84
N SER A 11 4.04 6.19 -12.13
CA SER A 11 3.25 5.51 -13.15
C SER A 11 3.94 4.24 -13.60
N SER A 12 3.17 3.33 -14.16
CA SER A 12 3.66 2.09 -14.77
C SER A 12 2.84 1.80 -16.03
N ILE A 13 3.49 1.19 -17.01
CA ILE A 13 2.82 0.66 -18.20
C ILE A 13 2.86 -0.86 -18.23
N SER A 14 3.23 -1.50 -17.12
CA SER A 14 3.23 -2.95 -17.01
C SER A 14 1.82 -3.50 -17.19
N SER A 15 1.72 -4.60 -17.93
CA SER A 15 0.45 -5.31 -18.15
C SER A 15 0.46 -6.64 -17.41
N GLY A 16 -0.73 -7.21 -17.21
CA GLY A 16 -0.88 -8.51 -16.57
C GLY A 16 -0.97 -8.43 -15.06
N SER A 17 -0.68 -9.55 -14.41
CA SER A 17 -0.81 -9.72 -12.96
C SER A 17 0.54 -9.82 -12.23
N GLY A 18 1.64 -9.57 -12.94
CA GLY A 18 2.98 -9.61 -12.36
C GLY A 18 3.38 -8.30 -11.69
N ASN A 19 4.68 -8.15 -11.47
CA ASN A 19 5.24 -6.95 -10.87
C ASN A 19 4.96 -5.71 -11.73
N VAL A 20 4.82 -4.56 -11.08
CA VAL A 20 4.71 -3.28 -11.79
C VAL A 20 6.09 -2.65 -11.86
N VAL A 21 6.54 -2.33 -13.08
CA VAL A 21 7.79 -1.64 -13.32
C VAL A 21 7.50 -0.15 -13.49
N PHE A 22 8.15 0.68 -12.70
CA PHE A 22 7.90 2.11 -12.71
C PHE A 22 8.61 2.79 -13.88
N ASN A 23 7.94 3.74 -14.51
CA ASN A 23 8.51 4.47 -15.65
C ASN A 23 8.52 5.98 -15.48
N ARG A 24 7.75 6.53 -14.55
CA ARG A 24 7.70 7.98 -14.35
C ARG A 24 7.20 8.32 -12.95
N SER A 25 7.90 9.22 -12.27
CA SER A 25 7.40 9.85 -11.06
C SER A 25 6.60 11.12 -11.41
N PHE A 26 5.79 11.58 -10.48
CA PHE A 26 4.97 12.77 -10.65
C PHE A 26 5.61 13.96 -9.96
N ARG A 27 5.41 15.15 -10.54
CA ARG A 27 5.91 16.38 -9.93
C ARG A 27 5.26 16.59 -8.57
N GLY A 28 6.08 16.89 -7.57
CA GLY A 28 5.61 17.05 -6.18
C GLY A 28 5.45 15.75 -5.42
N PHE A 29 5.82 14.62 -6.04
CA PHE A 29 5.83 13.31 -5.41
C PHE A 29 7.23 12.75 -5.43
N GLN A 30 7.53 11.85 -4.49
CA GLN A 30 8.78 11.11 -4.52
C GLN A 30 8.59 9.73 -5.19
N SER A 31 9.70 9.17 -5.64
CA SER A 31 9.71 7.83 -6.22
C SER A 31 9.62 6.77 -5.13
N PHE A 32 9.28 5.55 -5.51
CA PHE A 32 9.36 4.40 -4.60
C PHE A 32 10.81 4.15 -4.16
N ALA A 33 11.78 4.41 -5.04
CA ALA A 33 13.19 4.28 -4.68
C ALA A 33 13.56 5.19 -3.51
N ASP A 34 13.13 6.45 -3.56
CA ASP A 34 13.46 7.43 -2.53
C ASP A 34 12.60 7.26 -1.27
N GLY A 35 11.31 7.03 -1.44
CA GLY A 35 10.39 6.98 -0.31
C GLY A 35 10.34 5.64 0.40
N ILE A 36 10.45 4.55 -0.33
CA ILE A 36 10.34 3.19 0.24
C ILE A 36 11.72 2.55 0.37
N GLY A 37 12.50 2.56 -0.71
CA GLY A 37 13.84 2.01 -0.71
C GLY A 37 13.89 0.52 -1.03
N HIS A 38 15.07 0.09 -1.46
CA HIS A 38 15.31 -1.28 -1.92
C HIS A 38 14.98 -2.32 -0.86
N ASN A 39 14.28 -3.37 -1.28
CA ASN A 39 13.97 -4.56 -0.49
C ASN A 39 13.04 -4.30 0.69
N ASN A 40 12.46 -3.12 0.79
CA ASN A 40 11.47 -2.82 1.81
C ASN A 40 10.06 -3.16 1.33
N THR A 41 9.24 -3.58 2.27
CA THR A 41 7.82 -3.86 2.07
C THR A 41 7.02 -2.58 2.25
N THR A 42 5.97 -2.40 1.49
CA THR A 42 5.06 -1.25 1.66
C THR A 42 3.64 -1.63 1.30
N TYR A 43 2.71 -0.83 1.77
CA TYR A 43 1.35 -0.85 1.24
C TYR A 43 1.31 -0.04 -0.05
N TYR A 44 0.54 -0.52 -1.02
CA TYR A 44 0.38 0.18 -2.30
C TYR A 44 -1.09 0.22 -2.70
N THR A 45 -1.41 1.20 -3.54
CA THR A 45 -2.66 1.24 -4.29
C THR A 45 -2.30 1.39 -5.76
N ILE A 46 -2.95 0.60 -6.61
CA ILE A 46 -2.86 0.72 -8.07
C ILE A 46 -4.21 1.21 -8.59
N GLU A 47 -4.17 2.25 -9.41
CA GLU A 47 -5.31 2.69 -10.20
C GLU A 47 -5.04 2.37 -11.66
N ASN A 48 -5.94 1.64 -12.30
CA ASN A 48 -5.84 1.27 -13.71
C ASN A 48 -7.21 1.45 -14.37
N GLY A 49 -7.44 2.64 -14.90
CA GLY A 49 -8.77 3.01 -15.39
C GLY A 49 -9.80 2.95 -14.27
N ALA A 50 -10.87 2.18 -14.48
CA ALA A 50 -11.89 1.98 -13.45
C ALA A 50 -11.51 0.87 -12.46
N ASN A 51 -10.41 0.16 -12.68
CA ASN A 51 -9.95 -0.91 -11.81
C ASN A 51 -9.01 -0.38 -10.74
N TYR A 52 -8.98 -1.04 -9.59
CA TYR A 52 -8.08 -0.69 -8.51
C TYR A 52 -7.62 -1.94 -7.76
N GLU A 53 -6.48 -1.82 -7.10
CA GLU A 53 -5.91 -2.87 -6.27
C GLU A 53 -5.17 -2.22 -5.10
N VAL A 54 -5.45 -2.70 -3.89
CA VAL A 54 -4.74 -2.29 -2.68
C VAL A 54 -4.06 -3.53 -2.11
N GLY A 55 -2.78 -3.42 -1.80
CA GLY A 55 -2.05 -4.59 -1.33
C GLY A 55 -0.74 -4.28 -0.64
N ILE A 56 0.04 -5.33 -0.47
CA ILE A 56 1.37 -5.29 0.13
C ILE A 56 2.36 -5.85 -0.89
N GLY A 57 3.44 -5.11 -1.12
CA GLY A 57 4.48 -5.52 -2.04
C GLY A 57 5.86 -5.12 -1.55
N ILE A 58 6.88 -5.58 -2.29
CA ILE A 58 8.30 -5.31 -2.00
C ILE A 58 8.87 -4.52 -3.17
N TYR A 59 9.56 -3.42 -2.85
CA TYR A 59 10.24 -2.63 -3.87
C TYR A 59 11.62 -3.23 -4.18
N ASP A 60 11.91 -3.38 -5.46
CA ASP A 60 13.20 -3.87 -5.97
C ASP A 60 13.84 -2.77 -6.82
N SER A 61 14.94 -2.20 -6.34
CA SER A 61 15.66 -1.15 -7.06
C SER A 61 16.39 -1.67 -8.30
N GLY A 62 16.74 -2.95 -8.34
CA GLY A 62 17.41 -3.53 -9.48
C GLY A 62 16.57 -3.50 -10.75
N ASN A 63 15.29 -3.74 -10.63
CA ASN A 63 14.32 -3.69 -11.72
C ASN A 63 13.42 -2.46 -11.66
N ASN A 64 13.58 -1.61 -10.66
CA ASN A 64 12.70 -0.48 -10.39
C ASN A 64 11.23 -0.91 -10.39
N SER A 65 10.92 -1.92 -9.62
CA SER A 65 9.62 -2.58 -9.64
C SER A 65 9.06 -2.82 -8.24
N LEU A 66 7.76 -2.99 -8.18
CA LEU A 66 7.05 -3.38 -6.98
C LEU A 66 6.35 -4.70 -7.23
N SER A 67 6.55 -5.66 -6.35
CA SER A 67 5.82 -6.91 -6.39
C SER A 67 4.43 -6.74 -5.79
N ARG A 68 3.52 -7.64 -6.14
CA ARG A 68 2.12 -7.61 -5.68
C ARG A 68 1.87 -8.88 -4.88
N ASN A 69 2.48 -8.94 -3.68
CA ASN A 69 2.56 -10.18 -2.91
C ASN A 69 1.26 -10.58 -2.24
N LEU A 70 0.53 -9.60 -1.72
CA LEU A 70 -0.73 -9.85 -1.03
C LEU A 70 -1.72 -8.76 -1.39
N VAL A 71 -2.82 -9.14 -2.04
CA VAL A 71 -3.91 -8.22 -2.35
C VAL A 71 -4.85 -8.18 -1.15
N LEU A 72 -5.11 -6.99 -0.65
CA LEU A 72 -6.03 -6.76 0.48
C LEU A 72 -7.44 -6.46 -0.03
N GLU A 73 -7.55 -5.69 -1.10
CA GLU A 73 -8.83 -5.36 -1.73
C GLU A 73 -8.59 -4.98 -3.18
N SER A 74 -9.50 -5.38 -4.06
CA SER A 74 -9.42 -4.99 -5.47
C SER A 74 -10.79 -5.03 -6.14
N SER A 75 -10.87 -4.37 -7.30
CA SER A 75 -12.06 -4.44 -8.16
C SER A 75 -12.23 -5.80 -8.85
N ASN A 76 -11.26 -6.69 -8.74
CA ASN A 76 -11.33 -8.05 -9.26
C ASN A 76 -11.60 -9.05 -8.12
N SER A 77 -12.67 -8.83 -7.36
CA SER A 77 -13.06 -9.71 -6.24
C SER A 77 -11.93 -9.93 -5.24
N ASP A 78 -11.18 -8.88 -4.94
CA ASP A 78 -10.06 -8.87 -4.01
C ASP A 78 -8.89 -9.77 -4.43
N GLU A 79 -8.79 -10.02 -5.73
CA GLU A 79 -7.65 -10.72 -6.33
C GLU A 79 -6.85 -9.78 -7.22
N LEU A 80 -5.72 -10.26 -7.74
CA LEU A 80 -4.86 -9.49 -8.64
C LEU A 80 -5.66 -8.99 -9.84
N VAL A 81 -5.50 -7.71 -10.16
CA VAL A 81 -6.09 -7.10 -11.35
C VAL A 81 -5.18 -7.36 -12.54
N ASP A 82 -5.77 -7.74 -13.66
CA ASP A 82 -5.05 -7.87 -14.93
C ASP A 82 -4.89 -6.46 -15.52
N LEU A 83 -3.71 -5.89 -15.37
CA LEU A 83 -3.43 -4.51 -15.75
C LEU A 83 -3.27 -4.35 -17.25
N SER A 84 -3.72 -3.22 -17.78
CA SER A 84 -3.51 -2.85 -19.17
C SER A 84 -3.42 -1.33 -19.29
N GLY A 85 -2.54 -0.84 -20.20
CA GLY A 85 -2.33 0.58 -20.36
C GLY A 85 -1.59 1.19 -19.17
N VAL A 86 -1.87 2.44 -18.88
CA VAL A 86 -1.18 3.18 -17.82
C VAL A 86 -1.83 2.91 -16.47
N SER A 87 -1.01 2.57 -15.49
CA SER A 87 -1.40 2.49 -14.08
C SER A 87 -0.75 3.61 -13.30
N ILE A 88 -1.42 4.07 -12.26
CA ILE A 88 -0.87 4.97 -11.26
C ILE A 88 -0.73 4.18 -9.96
N VAL A 89 0.47 4.21 -9.37
CA VAL A 89 0.79 3.43 -8.18
C VAL A 89 1.27 4.38 -7.10
N PHE A 90 0.68 4.28 -5.91
CA PHE A 90 1.08 5.14 -4.80
C PHE A 90 1.07 4.39 -3.49
N CYS A 91 1.84 4.91 -2.53
CA CYS A 91 1.88 4.40 -1.17
C CYS A 91 0.78 5.06 -0.35
N THR A 92 -0.03 4.26 0.33
CA THR A 92 -1.04 4.75 1.24
C THR A 92 -1.31 3.72 2.33
N TYR A 93 -1.71 4.18 3.50
CA TYR A 93 -2.07 3.28 4.59
C TYR A 93 -3.50 2.79 4.37
N PRO A 94 -3.72 1.47 4.15
CA PRO A 94 -5.07 0.98 3.85
C PRO A 94 -6.04 1.18 5.01
N ALA A 95 -7.24 1.62 4.71
CA ALA A 95 -8.27 1.84 5.73
C ALA A 95 -8.55 0.56 6.53
N TYR A 96 -8.58 -0.58 5.86
CA TYR A 96 -8.86 -1.88 6.49
C TYR A 96 -7.82 -2.28 7.54
N HIS A 97 -6.58 -1.81 7.40
CA HIS A 97 -5.49 -2.07 8.34
C HIS A 97 -5.17 -0.87 9.22
N SER A 98 -5.98 0.18 9.17
CA SER A 98 -5.67 1.42 9.87
C SER A 98 -6.11 1.41 11.32
N VAL A 99 -5.35 2.16 12.12
CA VAL A 99 -5.74 2.59 13.46
C VAL A 99 -5.75 4.11 13.43
N PHE A 100 -6.84 4.70 13.87
CA PHE A 100 -7.04 6.15 13.75
C PHE A 100 -7.82 6.70 14.93
N LEU A 101 -7.82 8.02 15.10
CA LEU A 101 -8.69 8.68 16.06
C LEU A 101 -10.05 8.93 15.41
N ASN A 102 -11.12 8.54 16.08
CA ASN A 102 -12.47 8.82 15.59
C ASN A 102 -12.86 10.28 15.85
N GLU A 103 -14.08 10.67 15.48
CA GLU A 103 -14.55 12.04 15.60
C GLU A 103 -14.65 12.54 17.05
N HIS A 104 -14.57 11.64 18.02
CA HIS A 104 -14.55 11.97 19.45
C HIS A 104 -13.14 11.97 20.04
N GLY A 105 -12.10 11.72 19.21
CA GLY A 105 -10.71 11.70 19.65
C GLY A 105 -10.28 10.38 20.29
N PHE A 106 -11.06 9.31 20.16
CA PHE A 106 -10.69 8.00 20.68
C PHE A 106 -10.04 7.14 19.60
N ILE A 107 -9.12 6.26 20.00
CA ILE A 107 -8.47 5.33 19.10
C ILE A 107 -9.51 4.32 18.59
N SER A 108 -9.53 4.13 17.28
CA SER A 108 -10.41 3.20 16.59
C SER A 108 -9.60 2.48 15.50
N GLY A 109 -10.16 1.41 14.92
CA GLY A 109 -9.48 0.71 13.86
C GLY A 109 -10.36 -0.36 13.22
N GLN A 110 -9.90 -0.89 12.09
CA GLN A 110 -10.60 -1.91 11.32
C GLN A 110 -9.75 -3.19 11.24
N LEU A 111 -9.48 -3.78 12.42
CA LEU A 111 -8.63 -4.95 12.54
C LEU A 111 -9.49 -6.14 13.01
N PRO A 112 -10.14 -6.87 12.11
CA PRO A 112 -11.19 -7.83 12.48
C PRO A 112 -10.71 -9.03 13.32
N TRP A 113 -9.42 -9.34 13.30
CA TRP A 113 -8.85 -10.46 14.08
C TRP A 113 -8.04 -9.96 15.28
N TYR A 114 -8.20 -8.71 15.66
CA TYR A 114 -7.30 -8.04 16.56
C TYR A 114 -8.00 -7.67 17.87
N SER A 115 -7.36 -7.96 19.01
CA SER A 115 -7.96 -7.74 20.33
C SER A 115 -7.42 -6.51 21.06
N GLY A 116 -6.34 -5.90 20.58
CA GLY A 116 -5.79 -4.72 21.22
C GLY A 116 -4.44 -4.29 20.66
N ILE A 117 -3.95 -3.16 21.14
CA ILE A 117 -2.63 -2.61 20.81
C ILE A 117 -1.73 -2.73 22.04
N ALA A 118 -0.59 -3.40 21.91
CA ALA A 118 0.40 -3.47 22.96
C ALA A 118 1.10 -2.11 23.09
N LEU A 119 1.16 -1.59 24.31
CA LEU A 119 1.81 -0.33 24.61
C LEU A 119 3.21 -0.57 25.20
N PRO A 120 4.13 0.42 25.09
CA PRO A 120 5.50 0.24 25.59
C PRO A 120 5.61 -0.09 27.06
N ASP A 121 4.61 0.27 27.87
CA ASP A 121 4.59 -0.01 29.32
C ASP A 121 4.08 -1.42 29.64
N GLY A 122 3.78 -2.24 28.65
CA GLY A 122 3.29 -3.60 28.82
C GLY A 122 1.78 -3.75 28.96
N THR A 123 1.05 -2.64 28.93
CA THR A 123 -0.41 -2.68 28.91
C THR A 123 -0.94 -2.89 27.49
N THR A 124 -2.23 -3.21 27.38
CA THR A 124 -2.89 -3.39 26.08
C THR A 124 -4.07 -2.46 25.97
N LEU A 125 -4.12 -1.71 24.87
CA LEU A 125 -5.26 -0.88 24.53
C LEU A 125 -6.22 -1.72 23.70
N THR A 126 -7.40 -2.01 24.24
CA THR A 126 -8.37 -2.87 23.56
C THR A 126 -9.30 -2.05 22.68
N THR A 127 -9.73 -2.66 21.57
CA THR A 127 -10.78 -2.09 20.71
C THR A 127 -12.14 -2.36 21.33
N SER A 128 -13.03 -1.42 21.17
CA SER A 128 -14.41 -1.57 21.63
C SER A 128 -15.36 -1.84 20.46
#